data_ca28e94a68d8668ea2315905430db444
#
_entry.id   ca28e94a68d8668ea2315905430db444
#
_cell.length_a   1.000
_cell.length_b   1.000
_cell.length_c   1.000
_cell.angle_alpha   90.00
_cell.angle_beta   90.00
_cell.angle_gamma   90.00
#
_symmetry.space_group_name_H-M   'P 1'
#
loop_
_entity.id
_entity.type
_entity.pdbx_description
1 polymer ?
#
loop_
_entity_poly.entity_id
_entity_poly.type
_entity_poly.pdbx_seq_one_letter_code
_entity_poly.pdbx_strand_id
1 'polypeptide(L)'
;MDVDEVERVKTKLSSMINDILANPHTDSPLYTYINGVDCPQLPQAEFDAIITDLAKEEKCRYAIVEKAQRLREEKKWEEALKFWSKAVEKKPKEEYYLQQKAYCTYMAKLPSPEIAYNDALIILGNLPQNNNSETLGLLGAVYKRMYELHTDDLATLDRAIDCYGKGYKICGDYYTGENYAYCLYLKSKADFKDLEDEERIYSRFEAKKVWKDIIKRYLPLEDDVTDLLKKEDGIWVIATVSSCLFALND
;
A
#
# COMPACT_ATOMS: atom_id res chain seq x y z
N MET A 1 20.46 -15.92 -19.82
CA MET A 1 19.21 -15.28 -20.23
C MET A 1 18.67 -16.10 -21.40
N ASP A 2 17.47 -16.62 -21.24
CA ASP A 2 16.85 -17.41 -22.29
C ASP A 2 16.51 -16.48 -23.47
N VAL A 3 16.81 -16.88 -24.69
CA VAL A 3 16.61 -16.10 -25.92
C VAL A 3 15.10 -15.74 -26.05
N ASP A 4 14.22 -16.66 -25.66
CA ASP A 4 12.77 -16.47 -25.70
C ASP A 4 12.28 -15.37 -24.75
N GLU A 5 12.94 -15.20 -23.62
CA GLU A 5 12.60 -14.17 -22.62
C GLU A 5 12.99 -12.77 -23.11
N VAL A 6 14.13 -12.65 -23.80
CA VAL A 6 14.58 -11.39 -24.42
C VAL A 6 13.61 -10.97 -25.52
N GLU A 7 13.16 -11.90 -26.35
CA GLU A 7 12.19 -11.62 -27.41
C GLU A 7 10.80 -11.22 -26.86
N ARG A 8 10.34 -11.85 -25.78
CA ARG A 8 9.11 -11.41 -25.06
C ARG A 8 9.21 -10.00 -24.54
N VAL A 9 10.35 -9.63 -23.94
CA VAL A 9 10.55 -8.25 -23.40
C VAL A 9 10.65 -7.26 -24.56
N LYS A 10 11.36 -7.58 -25.64
CA LYS A 10 11.41 -6.75 -26.85
C LYS A 10 10.01 -6.53 -27.44
N THR A 11 9.22 -7.59 -27.57
CA THR A 11 7.84 -7.51 -28.10
C THR A 11 6.98 -6.62 -27.24
N LYS A 12 7.07 -6.78 -25.91
CA LYS A 12 6.32 -5.95 -24.96
C LYS A 12 6.76 -4.47 -24.99
N LEU A 13 8.07 -4.21 -25.07
CA LEU A 13 8.60 -2.85 -25.21
C LEU A 13 8.19 -2.23 -26.55
N SER A 14 8.23 -2.99 -27.65
CA SER A 14 7.77 -2.52 -28.95
C SER A 14 6.27 -2.17 -28.93
N SER A 15 5.44 -2.98 -28.26
CA SER A 15 4.01 -2.65 -28.05
C SER A 15 3.83 -1.36 -27.26
N MET A 16 4.56 -1.20 -26.15
CA MET A 16 4.50 0.03 -25.32
C MET A 16 4.99 1.27 -26.09
N ILE A 17 6.02 1.13 -26.92
CA ILE A 17 6.50 2.19 -27.80
C ILE A 17 5.43 2.57 -28.82
N ASN A 18 4.79 1.59 -29.45
CA ASN A 18 3.70 1.84 -30.38
C ASN A 18 2.50 2.50 -29.74
N ASP A 19 2.15 2.12 -28.50
CA ASP A 19 1.09 2.75 -27.72
C ASP A 19 1.43 4.21 -27.37
N ILE A 20 2.69 4.52 -27.06
CA ILE A 20 3.20 5.87 -26.83
C ILE A 20 3.13 6.69 -28.15
N LEU A 21 3.48 6.09 -29.29
CA LEU A 21 3.42 6.73 -30.61
C LEU A 21 1.98 7.00 -31.05
N ALA A 22 1.03 6.14 -30.69
CA ALA A 22 -0.39 6.31 -30.96
C ALA A 22 -1.06 7.39 -30.09
N ASN A 23 -0.42 7.78 -28.96
CA ASN A 23 -0.95 8.75 -27.98
C ASN A 23 -0.08 10.01 -27.92
N PRO A 24 -0.34 11.05 -28.73
CA PRO A 24 0.54 12.23 -28.90
C PRO A 24 0.67 13.16 -27.69
N HIS A 25 0.11 12.81 -26.54
CA HIS A 25 0.09 13.67 -25.33
C HIS A 25 1.06 13.23 -24.22
N THR A 26 1.99 12.33 -24.49
CA THR A 26 2.97 11.91 -23.51
C THR A 26 4.24 12.75 -23.58
N ASP A 27 4.52 13.52 -22.52
CA ASP A 27 5.79 14.23 -22.28
C ASP A 27 6.97 13.28 -22.01
N SER A 28 6.95 12.08 -22.58
CA SER A 28 8.00 11.10 -22.41
C SER A 28 9.22 11.48 -23.25
N PRO A 29 10.44 11.54 -22.68
CA PRO A 29 11.67 11.72 -23.45
C PRO A 29 11.83 10.70 -24.57
N LEU A 30 11.32 9.48 -24.39
CA LEU A 30 11.32 8.41 -25.38
C LEU A 30 10.36 8.74 -26.53
N TYR A 31 9.18 9.35 -26.26
CA TYR A 31 8.26 9.80 -27.29
C TYR A 31 8.86 10.91 -28.16
N THR A 32 9.47 11.91 -27.52
CA THR A 32 10.19 12.99 -28.23
C THR A 32 11.33 12.46 -29.10
N TYR A 33 12.05 11.47 -28.59
CA TYR A 33 13.13 10.81 -29.32
C TYR A 33 12.63 9.98 -30.50
N ILE A 34 11.54 9.20 -30.36
CA ILE A 34 11.01 8.33 -31.42
C ILE A 34 10.27 9.14 -32.50
N ASN A 35 9.56 10.19 -32.13
CA ASN A 35 8.85 11.07 -33.08
C ASN A 35 9.76 12.12 -33.75
N GLY A 36 11.00 12.17 -33.35
CA GLY A 36 12.13 12.92 -33.90
C GLY A 36 11.87 14.01 -34.92
N VAL A 37 11.27 15.10 -34.49
CA VAL A 37 11.18 16.27 -35.38
C VAL A 37 12.57 16.90 -35.58
N ASP A 38 13.55 16.58 -34.72
CA ASP A 38 14.90 17.13 -34.74
C ASP A 38 16.02 16.15 -34.39
N CYS A 39 15.76 14.83 -34.30
CA CYS A 39 16.82 13.83 -34.07
C CYS A 39 17.15 13.06 -35.35
N PRO A 40 18.42 12.90 -35.71
CA PRO A 40 18.79 12.00 -36.77
C PRO A 40 18.30 10.59 -36.45
N GLN A 41 17.70 9.92 -37.45
CA GLN A 41 17.32 8.53 -37.30
C GLN A 41 18.52 7.72 -36.86
N LEU A 42 18.42 7.06 -35.71
CA LEU A 42 19.48 6.14 -35.26
C LEU A 42 19.60 4.98 -36.23
N PRO A 43 20.82 4.53 -36.53
CA PRO A 43 21.02 3.27 -37.19
C PRO A 43 20.29 2.15 -36.45
N GLN A 44 19.70 1.21 -37.18
CA GLN A 44 18.94 0.11 -36.59
C GLN A 44 19.69 -0.64 -35.48
N ALA A 45 21.00 -0.82 -35.66
CA ALA A 45 21.84 -1.49 -34.66
C ALA A 45 21.93 -0.72 -33.31
N GLU A 46 21.93 0.62 -33.35
CA GLU A 46 21.94 1.43 -32.12
C GLU A 46 20.59 1.41 -31.44
N PHE A 47 19.49 1.44 -32.21
CA PHE A 47 18.14 1.26 -31.68
C PHE A 47 17.98 -0.08 -31.00
N ASP A 48 18.43 -1.17 -31.65
CA ASP A 48 18.37 -2.53 -31.08
C ASP A 48 19.22 -2.66 -29.81
N ALA A 49 20.36 -1.96 -29.73
CA ALA A 49 21.20 -1.91 -28.53
C ALA A 49 20.45 -1.21 -27.37
N ILE A 50 19.83 -0.05 -27.62
CA ILE A 50 19.03 0.68 -26.62
C ILE A 50 17.88 -0.19 -26.12
N ILE A 51 17.12 -0.82 -27.00
CA ILE A 51 16.01 -1.73 -26.62
C ILE A 51 16.53 -2.90 -25.77
N THR A 52 17.70 -3.45 -26.12
CA THR A 52 18.30 -4.55 -25.37
C THR A 52 18.73 -4.09 -23.96
N ASP A 53 19.30 -2.92 -23.81
CA ASP A 53 19.68 -2.36 -22.52
C ASP A 53 18.47 -2.02 -21.65
N LEU A 54 17.43 -1.43 -22.22
CA LEU A 54 16.16 -1.20 -21.52
C LEU A 54 15.52 -2.51 -21.05
N ALA A 55 15.53 -3.54 -21.89
CA ALA A 55 15.02 -4.87 -21.52
C ALA A 55 15.81 -5.48 -20.35
N LYS A 56 17.14 -5.29 -20.34
CA LYS A 56 18.01 -5.76 -19.27
C LYS A 56 17.75 -5.01 -17.95
N GLU A 57 17.55 -3.69 -18.01
CA GLU A 57 17.19 -2.89 -16.84
C GLU A 57 15.83 -3.30 -16.24
N GLU A 58 14.81 -3.49 -17.06
CA GLU A 58 13.48 -3.94 -16.62
C GLU A 58 13.57 -5.33 -15.97
N LYS A 59 14.30 -6.28 -16.58
CA LYS A 59 14.51 -7.60 -16.01
C LYS A 59 15.17 -7.51 -14.62
N CYS A 60 16.19 -6.67 -14.48
CA CYS A 60 16.86 -6.44 -13.20
C CYS A 60 15.88 -5.87 -12.15
N ARG A 61 15.03 -4.92 -12.55
CA ARG A 61 14.01 -4.32 -11.70
C ARG A 61 12.99 -5.37 -11.24
N TYR A 62 12.49 -6.20 -12.13
CA TYR A 62 11.56 -7.29 -11.78
C TYR A 62 12.16 -8.26 -10.77
N ALA A 63 13.41 -8.68 -10.97
CA ALA A 63 14.09 -9.57 -10.04
C ALA A 63 14.25 -8.95 -8.63
N ILE A 64 14.53 -7.64 -8.57
CA ILE A 64 14.60 -6.90 -7.29
C ILE A 64 13.24 -6.91 -6.59
N VAL A 65 12.17 -6.59 -7.30
CA VAL A 65 10.81 -6.52 -6.75
C VAL A 65 10.33 -7.91 -6.30
N GLU A 66 10.51 -8.93 -7.13
CA GLU A 66 10.15 -10.31 -6.79
C GLU A 66 10.89 -10.78 -5.52
N LYS A 67 12.18 -10.51 -5.43
CA LYS A 67 12.96 -10.84 -4.23
C LYS A 67 12.46 -10.09 -3.00
N ALA A 68 12.13 -8.81 -3.14
CA ALA A 68 11.60 -8.00 -2.05
C ALA A 68 10.24 -8.51 -1.56
N GLN A 69 9.34 -8.89 -2.47
CA GLN A 69 8.03 -9.46 -2.14
C GLN A 69 8.16 -10.78 -1.38
N ARG A 70 8.99 -11.70 -1.89
CA ARG A 70 9.26 -12.99 -1.23
C ARG A 70 9.80 -12.81 0.19
N LEU A 71 10.77 -11.93 0.38
CA LEU A 71 11.34 -11.63 1.71
C LEU A 71 10.29 -11.02 2.65
N ARG A 72 9.37 -10.18 2.11
CA ARG A 72 8.24 -9.64 2.86
C ARG A 72 7.28 -10.74 3.31
N GLU A 73 6.93 -11.68 2.45
CA GLU A 73 6.09 -12.84 2.76
C GLU A 73 6.73 -13.74 3.83
N GLU A 74 8.06 -13.92 3.75
CA GLU A 74 8.85 -14.63 4.75
C GLU A 74 9.02 -13.81 6.07
N LYS A 75 8.46 -12.60 6.17
CA LYS A 75 8.60 -11.67 7.31
C LYS A 75 10.05 -11.26 7.61
N LYS A 76 10.93 -11.33 6.62
CA LYS A 76 12.33 -10.86 6.68
C LYS A 76 12.40 -9.37 6.35
N TRP A 77 11.82 -8.55 7.24
CA TRP A 77 11.55 -7.14 6.99
C TRP A 77 12.78 -6.31 6.67
N GLU A 78 13.88 -6.51 7.40
CA GLU A 78 15.13 -5.80 7.17
C GLU A 78 15.74 -6.11 5.80
N GLU A 79 15.73 -7.39 5.41
CA GLU A 79 16.23 -7.80 4.11
C GLU A 79 15.31 -7.29 2.99
N ALA A 80 13.99 -7.40 3.16
CA ALA A 80 13.02 -6.88 2.22
C ALA A 80 13.18 -5.36 2.03
N LEU A 81 13.41 -4.60 3.10
CA LEU A 81 13.65 -3.15 3.06
C LEU A 81 14.86 -2.80 2.18
N LYS A 82 15.95 -3.57 2.23
CA LYS A 82 17.13 -3.37 1.37
C LYS A 82 16.78 -3.49 -0.12
N PHE A 83 15.93 -4.45 -0.47
CA PHE A 83 15.49 -4.66 -1.86
C PHE A 83 14.46 -3.64 -2.29
N TRP A 84 13.48 -3.27 -1.43
CA TRP A 84 12.55 -2.19 -1.73
C TRP A 84 13.24 -0.84 -1.90
N SER A 85 14.29 -0.56 -1.13
CA SER A 85 15.10 0.64 -1.31
C SER A 85 15.76 0.68 -2.70
N LYS A 86 16.33 -0.46 -3.17
CA LYS A 86 16.85 -0.57 -4.54
C LYS A 86 15.78 -0.41 -5.62
N ALA A 87 14.56 -0.90 -5.37
CA ALA A 87 13.44 -0.70 -6.29
C ALA A 87 13.04 0.78 -6.39
N VAL A 88 13.00 1.49 -5.26
CA VAL A 88 12.76 2.94 -5.21
C VAL A 88 13.88 3.72 -5.91
N GLU A 89 15.17 3.34 -5.77
CA GLU A 89 16.28 3.96 -6.52
C GLU A 89 16.07 3.87 -8.03
N LYS A 90 15.52 2.74 -8.51
CA LYS A 90 15.21 2.54 -9.94
C LYS A 90 13.99 3.34 -10.41
N LYS A 91 12.96 3.46 -9.58
CA LYS A 91 11.74 4.24 -9.86
C LYS A 91 11.31 5.05 -8.62
N PRO A 92 11.88 6.25 -8.41
CA PRO A 92 11.67 7.02 -7.17
C PRO A 92 10.24 7.53 -6.96
N LYS A 93 9.41 7.58 -8.00
CA LYS A 93 8.03 8.06 -7.96
C LYS A 93 6.99 6.93 -8.02
N GLU A 94 7.42 5.68 -8.01
CA GLU A 94 6.50 4.55 -8.02
C GLU A 94 5.86 4.39 -6.65
N GLU A 95 4.58 4.74 -6.55
CA GLU A 95 3.82 4.75 -5.27
C GLU A 95 3.88 3.39 -4.58
N TYR A 96 3.65 2.32 -5.31
CA TYR A 96 3.69 0.96 -4.77
C TYR A 96 5.04 0.64 -4.11
N TYR A 97 6.17 1.03 -4.72
CA TYR A 97 7.49 0.75 -4.12
C TYR A 97 7.72 1.56 -2.84
N LEU A 98 7.26 2.81 -2.82
CA LEU A 98 7.33 3.67 -1.63
C LEU A 98 6.45 3.13 -0.51
N GLN A 99 5.24 2.67 -0.81
CA GLN A 99 4.33 2.02 0.14
C GLN A 99 4.98 0.77 0.74
N GLN A 100 5.54 -0.11 -0.10
CA GLN A 100 6.20 -1.33 0.36
C GLN A 100 7.47 -1.05 1.17
N LYS A 101 8.25 -0.04 0.78
CA LYS A 101 9.39 0.44 1.55
C LYS A 101 8.96 0.93 2.93
N ALA A 102 7.94 1.79 3.01
CA ALA A 102 7.41 2.28 4.28
C ALA A 102 6.88 1.13 5.16
N TYR A 103 6.15 0.18 4.55
CA TYR A 103 5.67 -1.02 5.23
C TYR A 103 6.82 -1.80 5.88
N CYS A 104 7.86 -2.12 5.12
CA CYS A 104 9.01 -2.86 5.64
C CYS A 104 9.79 -2.04 6.68
N THR A 105 9.86 -0.70 6.55
CA THR A 105 10.51 0.18 7.51
C THR A 105 9.86 0.07 8.88
N TYR A 106 8.55 0.27 8.99
CA TYR A 106 7.90 0.21 10.31
C TYR A 106 7.80 -1.21 10.85
N MET A 107 7.79 -2.23 9.99
CA MET A 107 7.78 -3.62 10.43
C MET A 107 9.15 -4.11 10.92
N ALA A 108 10.24 -3.59 10.37
CA ALA A 108 11.61 -3.91 10.81
C ALA A 108 11.92 -3.34 12.20
N LYS A 109 11.29 -2.20 12.57
CA LYS A 109 11.48 -1.53 13.87
C LYS A 109 12.94 -1.18 14.19
N LEU A 110 13.72 -0.82 13.18
CA LEU A 110 15.14 -0.53 13.31
C LEU A 110 15.41 0.96 13.05
N PRO A 111 16.34 1.59 13.80
CA PRO A 111 17.10 1.06 14.96
C PRO A 111 16.24 0.98 16.24
N SER A 112 15.09 1.65 16.28
CA SER A 112 14.05 1.52 17.31
C SER A 112 12.67 1.66 16.68
N PRO A 113 11.59 1.20 17.36
CA PRO A 113 10.23 1.37 16.86
C PRO A 113 9.89 2.83 16.57
N GLU A 114 10.24 3.77 17.46
CA GLU A 114 9.93 5.20 17.31
C GLU A 114 10.58 5.79 16.05
N ILE A 115 11.85 5.47 15.80
CA ILE A 115 12.58 5.95 14.63
C ILE A 115 11.98 5.33 13.37
N ALA A 116 11.77 4.02 13.38
CA ALA A 116 11.20 3.30 12.22
C ALA A 116 9.80 3.80 11.85
N TYR A 117 8.98 4.15 12.83
CA TYR A 117 7.64 4.70 12.59
C TYR A 117 7.72 6.12 12.01
N ASN A 118 8.60 6.98 12.54
CA ASN A 118 8.82 8.31 11.99
C ASN A 118 9.37 8.25 10.56
N ASP A 119 10.33 7.37 10.28
CA ASP A 119 10.88 7.19 8.93
C ASP A 119 9.80 6.71 7.94
N ALA A 120 8.93 5.80 8.36
CA ALA A 120 7.81 5.35 7.55
C ALA A 120 6.82 6.50 7.26
N LEU A 121 6.52 7.37 8.25
CA LEU A 121 5.69 8.55 8.05
C LEU A 121 6.30 9.54 7.06
N ILE A 122 7.62 9.73 7.09
CA ILE A 122 8.33 10.60 6.13
C ILE A 122 8.18 10.04 4.71
N ILE A 123 8.34 8.73 4.52
CA ILE A 123 8.19 8.09 3.20
C ILE A 123 6.73 8.25 2.71
N LEU A 124 5.75 7.95 3.54
CA LEU A 124 4.31 7.99 3.19
C LEU A 124 3.80 9.43 3.02
N GLY A 125 4.35 10.40 3.78
CA GLY A 125 3.96 11.80 3.71
C GLY A 125 4.27 12.47 2.37
N ASN A 126 5.20 11.91 1.59
CA ASN A 126 5.53 12.37 0.24
C ASN A 126 4.62 11.78 -0.85
N LEU A 127 3.68 10.89 -0.50
CA LEU A 127 2.74 10.28 -1.44
C LEU A 127 1.43 11.06 -1.50
N PRO A 128 0.71 11.03 -2.65
CA PRO A 128 -0.63 11.58 -2.73
C PRO A 128 -1.58 10.85 -1.77
N GLN A 129 -2.14 11.57 -0.81
CA GLN A 129 -2.98 10.98 0.25
C GLN A 129 -4.48 11.01 -0.07
N ASN A 130 -4.90 11.92 -0.94
CA ASN A 130 -6.32 12.29 -1.05
C ASN A 130 -7.23 11.22 -1.65
N ASN A 131 -6.70 10.27 -2.42
CA ASN A 131 -7.50 9.25 -3.11
C ASN A 131 -6.89 7.84 -3.06
N ASN A 132 -5.86 7.61 -2.25
CA ASN A 132 -5.19 6.32 -2.16
C ASN A 132 -5.45 5.68 -0.79
N SER A 133 -6.41 4.74 -0.74
CA SER A 133 -6.78 4.04 0.50
C SER A 133 -5.65 3.20 1.07
N GLU A 134 -4.77 2.63 0.24
CA GLU A 134 -3.59 1.87 0.70
C GLU A 134 -2.63 2.79 1.46
N THR A 135 -2.29 3.96 0.91
CA THR A 135 -1.45 4.95 1.61
C THR A 135 -2.07 5.36 2.94
N LEU A 136 -3.39 5.63 2.94
CA LEU A 136 -4.12 5.99 4.17
C LEU A 136 -4.14 4.84 5.18
N GLY A 137 -4.33 3.61 4.73
CA GLY A 137 -4.25 2.41 5.57
C GLY A 137 -2.87 2.23 6.21
N LEU A 138 -1.80 2.45 5.45
CA LEU A 138 -0.43 2.39 5.96
C LEU A 138 -0.14 3.51 6.97
N LEU A 139 -0.56 4.75 6.70
CA LEU A 139 -0.45 5.86 7.65
C LEU A 139 -1.19 5.56 8.95
N GLY A 140 -2.43 5.10 8.86
CA GLY A 140 -3.22 4.67 10.01
C GLY A 140 -2.53 3.56 10.80
N ALA A 141 -1.92 2.58 10.11
CA ALA A 141 -1.18 1.50 10.75
C ALA A 141 0.06 1.98 11.52
N VAL A 142 0.76 2.98 10.99
CA VAL A 142 1.92 3.57 11.69
C VAL A 142 1.46 4.38 12.89
N TYR A 143 0.47 5.28 12.75
CA TYR A 143 -0.05 6.06 13.88
C TYR A 143 -0.64 5.17 14.98
N LYS A 144 -1.38 4.12 14.63
CA LYS A 144 -1.87 3.16 15.63
C LYS A 144 -0.73 2.54 16.45
N ARG A 145 0.35 2.13 15.80
CA ARG A 145 1.53 1.56 16.48
C ARG A 145 2.28 2.58 17.31
N MET A 146 2.34 3.84 16.89
CA MET A 146 2.90 4.92 17.71
C MET A 146 2.07 5.13 18.97
N TYR A 147 0.74 5.14 18.84
CA TYR A 147 -0.16 5.19 19.99
C TYR A 147 0.03 4.00 20.93
N GLU A 148 0.24 2.79 20.41
CA GLU A 148 0.51 1.59 21.22
C GLU A 148 1.82 1.71 22.04
N LEU A 149 2.78 2.55 21.62
CA LEU A 149 3.96 2.89 22.42
C LEU A 149 3.68 3.95 23.50
N HIS A 150 2.75 4.86 23.24
CA HIS A 150 2.42 6.01 24.10
C HIS A 150 0.89 6.13 24.17
N THR A 151 0.26 5.31 25.01
CA THR A 151 -1.21 5.19 25.10
C THR A 151 -1.92 6.39 25.72
N ASP A 152 -1.16 7.38 26.18
CA ASP A 152 -1.62 8.68 26.65
C ASP A 152 -1.65 9.78 25.57
N ASP A 153 -1.17 9.47 24.34
CA ASP A 153 -1.17 10.40 23.20
C ASP A 153 -2.45 10.31 22.39
N LEU A 154 -3.49 11.03 22.82
CA LEU A 154 -4.77 11.14 22.11
C LEU A 154 -4.60 11.69 20.69
N ALA A 155 -3.69 12.66 20.48
CA ALA A 155 -3.50 13.27 19.17
C ALA A 155 -2.99 12.27 18.14
N THR A 156 -2.12 11.35 18.53
CA THR A 156 -1.65 10.25 17.66
C THR A 156 -2.75 9.24 17.38
N LEU A 157 -3.60 8.92 18.37
CA LEU A 157 -4.77 8.07 18.12
C LEU A 157 -5.76 8.72 17.15
N ASP A 158 -6.01 10.02 17.28
CA ASP A 158 -6.90 10.77 16.38
C ASP A 158 -6.36 10.79 14.92
N ARG A 159 -5.04 10.87 14.73
CA ARG A 159 -4.44 10.73 13.40
C ARG A 159 -4.67 9.33 12.81
N ALA A 160 -4.58 8.27 13.61
CA ALA A 160 -4.90 6.92 13.15
C ALA A 160 -6.38 6.80 12.74
N ILE A 161 -7.29 7.34 13.56
CA ILE A 161 -8.74 7.40 13.29
C ILE A 161 -9.02 8.15 11.97
N ASP A 162 -8.41 9.32 11.78
CA ASP A 162 -8.59 10.13 10.56
C ASP A 162 -8.11 9.40 9.30
N CYS A 163 -6.91 8.81 9.35
CA CYS A 163 -6.34 8.07 8.21
C CYS A 163 -7.19 6.86 7.84
N TYR A 164 -7.50 6.00 8.81
CA TYR A 164 -8.31 4.82 8.55
C TYR A 164 -9.75 5.18 8.15
N GLY A 165 -10.35 6.19 8.78
CA GLY A 165 -11.69 6.66 8.46
C GLY A 165 -11.79 7.23 7.05
N LYS A 166 -10.78 7.98 6.57
CA LYS A 166 -10.69 8.43 5.18
C LYS A 166 -10.53 7.25 4.22
N GLY A 167 -9.63 6.31 4.50
CA GLY A 167 -9.45 5.10 3.69
C GLY A 167 -10.76 4.31 3.57
N TYR A 168 -11.45 4.07 4.67
CA TYR A 168 -12.73 3.38 4.69
C TYR A 168 -13.81 4.10 3.87
N LYS A 169 -13.89 5.43 3.95
CA LYS A 169 -14.85 6.22 3.15
C LYS A 169 -14.59 6.16 1.65
N ILE A 170 -13.35 5.94 1.23
CA ILE A 170 -12.97 5.85 -0.18
C ILE A 170 -13.39 4.52 -0.79
N CYS A 171 -13.07 3.39 -0.17
CA CYS A 171 -13.28 2.07 -0.78
C CYS A 171 -14.17 1.13 0.03
N GLY A 172 -14.46 1.44 1.31
CA GLY A 172 -15.34 0.62 2.13
C GLY A 172 -14.77 -0.77 2.44
N ASP A 173 -13.45 -0.95 2.38
CA ASP A 173 -12.80 -2.24 2.61
C ASP A 173 -12.81 -2.65 4.09
N TYR A 174 -12.69 -3.95 4.32
CA TYR A 174 -12.74 -4.51 5.67
C TYR A 174 -11.53 -4.12 6.51
N TYR A 175 -10.34 -3.94 5.88
CA TYR A 175 -9.11 -3.65 6.60
C TYR A 175 -9.12 -2.24 7.22
N THR A 176 -9.38 -1.22 6.40
CA THR A 176 -9.44 0.17 6.90
C THR A 176 -10.63 0.36 7.81
N GLY A 177 -11.78 -0.27 7.51
CA GLY A 177 -12.99 -0.18 8.31
C GLY A 177 -12.86 -0.78 9.72
N GLU A 178 -12.29 -1.98 9.82
CA GLU A 178 -12.08 -2.65 11.11
C GLU A 178 -11.11 -1.86 11.97
N ASN A 179 -9.97 -1.42 11.41
CA ASN A 179 -9.00 -0.62 12.14
C ASN A 179 -9.55 0.77 12.54
N TYR A 180 -10.37 1.39 11.69
CA TYR A 180 -11.08 2.62 12.04
C TYR A 180 -11.98 2.43 13.25
N ALA A 181 -12.83 1.42 13.22
CA ALA A 181 -13.74 1.11 14.32
C ALA A 181 -12.99 0.73 15.60
N TYR A 182 -11.90 -0.03 15.48
CA TYR A 182 -11.06 -0.40 16.62
C TYR A 182 -10.40 0.82 17.27
N CYS A 183 -9.84 1.75 16.48
CA CYS A 183 -9.25 2.97 17.02
C CYS A 183 -10.29 3.87 17.71
N LEU A 184 -11.50 3.99 17.14
CA LEU A 184 -12.63 4.68 17.79
C LEU A 184 -13.03 4.01 19.13
N TYR A 185 -13.07 2.68 19.15
CA TYR A 185 -13.34 1.95 20.37
C TYR A 185 -12.26 2.18 21.44
N LEU A 186 -10.98 2.15 21.06
CA LEU A 186 -9.88 2.51 21.99
C LEU A 186 -10.07 3.91 22.54
N LYS A 187 -10.38 4.90 21.69
CA LYS A 187 -10.67 6.28 22.12
C LYS A 187 -11.81 6.32 23.14
N SER A 188 -12.86 5.56 22.92
CA SER A 188 -14.03 5.51 23.83
C SER A 188 -13.72 4.91 25.21
N LYS A 189 -12.70 4.06 25.31
CA LYS A 189 -12.33 3.33 26.54
C LYS A 189 -11.16 3.98 27.30
N ALA A 190 -10.33 4.76 26.60
CA ALA A 190 -9.15 5.35 27.19
C ALA A 190 -9.49 6.45 28.22
N ASP A 191 -8.69 6.52 29.28
CA ASP A 191 -8.87 7.53 30.34
C ASP A 191 -8.11 8.83 29.98
N PHE A 192 -8.57 9.52 28.95
CA PHE A 192 -8.05 10.83 28.57
C PHE A 192 -8.79 11.91 29.36
N LYS A 193 -8.02 12.73 30.12
CA LYS A 193 -8.59 13.77 30.98
C LYS A 193 -9.38 14.86 30.23
N ASP A 194 -8.94 15.15 29.02
CA ASP A 194 -9.51 16.22 28.18
C ASP A 194 -10.57 15.71 27.19
N LEU A 195 -10.96 14.42 27.26
CA LEU A 195 -11.93 13.85 26.37
C LEU A 195 -13.33 13.92 26.99
N GLU A 196 -14.22 14.68 26.36
CA GLU A 196 -15.62 14.85 26.79
C GLU A 196 -16.41 13.55 26.71
N ASP A 197 -17.38 13.36 27.61
CA ASP A 197 -18.22 12.15 27.64
C ASP A 197 -19.04 11.97 26.35
N GLU A 198 -19.51 13.05 25.76
CA GLU A 198 -20.20 13.04 24.47
C GLU A 198 -19.32 12.49 23.35
N GLU A 199 -18.05 12.83 23.36
CA GLU A 199 -17.09 12.35 22.33
C GLU A 199 -16.78 10.87 22.53
N ARG A 200 -16.71 10.39 23.78
CA ARG A 200 -16.58 8.96 24.11
C ARG A 200 -17.78 8.17 23.60
N ILE A 201 -19.00 8.67 23.89
CA ILE A 201 -20.24 8.04 23.45
C ILE A 201 -20.32 8.00 21.93
N TYR A 202 -20.00 9.13 21.27
CA TYR A 202 -19.99 9.20 19.80
C TYR A 202 -18.98 8.20 19.19
N SER A 203 -17.77 8.15 19.71
CA SER A 203 -16.72 7.24 19.23
C SER A 203 -17.16 5.78 19.35
N ARG A 204 -17.77 5.41 20.47
CA ARG A 204 -18.31 4.05 20.68
C ARG A 204 -19.48 3.73 19.73
N PHE A 205 -20.37 4.69 19.53
CA PHE A 205 -21.50 4.53 18.61
C PHE A 205 -21.04 4.34 17.17
N GLU A 206 -20.12 5.18 16.69
CA GLU A 206 -19.61 5.10 15.32
C GLU A 206 -18.80 3.80 15.11
N ALA A 207 -17.98 3.37 16.09
CA ALA A 207 -17.31 2.07 16.03
C ALA A 207 -18.29 0.92 15.82
N LYS A 208 -19.38 0.87 16.62
CA LYS A 208 -20.40 -0.18 16.50
C LYS A 208 -21.14 -0.12 15.17
N LYS A 209 -21.36 1.06 14.63
CA LYS A 209 -21.98 1.25 13.31
C LYS A 209 -21.08 0.70 12.19
N VAL A 210 -19.79 1.01 12.22
CA VAL A 210 -18.81 0.51 11.23
C VAL A 210 -18.68 -1.01 11.29
N TRP A 211 -18.56 -1.61 12.47
CA TRP A 211 -18.54 -3.07 12.62
C TRP A 211 -19.78 -3.76 12.04
N LYS A 212 -20.97 -3.19 12.29
CA LYS A 212 -22.22 -3.70 11.71
C LYS A 212 -22.23 -3.58 10.17
N ASP A 213 -21.70 -2.49 9.64
CA ASP A 213 -21.60 -2.31 8.18
C ASP A 213 -20.63 -3.33 7.54
N ILE A 214 -19.47 -3.58 8.17
CA ILE A 214 -18.53 -4.61 7.72
C ILE A 214 -19.19 -6.00 7.74
N ILE A 215 -19.85 -6.37 8.84
CA ILE A 215 -20.54 -7.65 8.93
C ILE A 215 -21.59 -7.77 7.82
N LYS A 216 -22.40 -6.73 7.61
CA LYS A 216 -23.43 -6.73 6.57
C LYS A 216 -22.85 -6.90 5.15
N ARG A 217 -21.68 -6.31 4.88
CA ARG A 217 -21.05 -6.37 3.54
C ARG A 217 -20.32 -7.68 3.27
N TYR A 218 -19.68 -8.24 4.28
CA TYR A 218 -18.74 -9.34 4.12
C TYR A 218 -19.20 -10.67 4.68
N LEU A 219 -20.20 -10.69 5.56
CA LEU A 219 -20.82 -11.94 5.99
C LEU A 219 -21.75 -12.42 4.87
N PRO A 220 -21.51 -13.60 4.28
CA PRO A 220 -22.39 -14.15 3.25
C PRO A 220 -23.80 -14.36 3.82
N LEU A 221 -24.82 -13.98 3.05
CA LEU A 221 -26.23 -14.19 3.41
C LEU A 221 -26.65 -15.68 3.33
N GLU A 222 -25.83 -16.50 2.70
CA GLU A 222 -26.06 -17.93 2.52
C GLU A 222 -24.84 -18.74 2.96
N ASP A 223 -25.07 -19.86 3.56
CA ASP A 223 -24.27 -20.82 4.33
C ASP A 223 -22.87 -21.23 3.80
N ASP A 224 -22.29 -20.61 2.81
CA ASP A 224 -21.04 -21.11 2.23
C ASP A 224 -19.80 -20.27 2.55
N VAL A 225 -19.34 -20.40 3.83
CA VAL A 225 -18.00 -19.98 4.26
C VAL A 225 -16.91 -20.63 3.40
N THR A 226 -17.18 -21.79 2.80
CA THR A 226 -16.27 -22.50 1.90
C THR A 226 -15.94 -21.72 0.64
N ASP A 227 -16.89 -21.00 0.05
CA ASP A 227 -16.66 -20.17 -1.14
C ASP A 227 -15.87 -18.90 -0.78
N LEU A 228 -16.02 -18.38 0.41
CA LEU A 228 -15.22 -17.26 0.89
C LEU A 228 -13.75 -17.70 1.11
N LEU A 229 -13.51 -18.91 1.62
CA LEU A 229 -12.16 -19.45 1.81
C LEU A 229 -11.40 -19.70 0.50
N LYS A 230 -12.09 -19.82 -0.63
CA LYS A 230 -11.46 -19.96 -1.96
C LYS A 230 -10.92 -18.63 -2.49
N LYS A 231 -11.35 -17.49 -1.94
CA LYS A 231 -10.84 -16.17 -2.33
C LYS A 231 -9.47 -15.94 -1.70
N GLU A 232 -8.63 -15.20 -2.39
CA GLU A 232 -7.25 -14.89 -1.96
C GLU A 232 -7.20 -14.23 -0.57
N ASP A 233 -8.16 -13.36 -0.28
CA ASP A 233 -8.30 -12.64 0.99
C ASP A 233 -9.33 -13.25 1.97
N GLY A 234 -9.94 -14.38 1.61
CA GLY A 234 -11.08 -14.96 2.33
C GLY A 234 -10.81 -15.25 3.80
N ILE A 235 -9.62 -15.72 4.15
CA ILE A 235 -9.21 -15.94 5.55
C ILE A 235 -9.22 -14.62 6.33
N TRP A 236 -8.73 -13.54 5.73
CA TRP A 236 -8.67 -12.24 6.36
C TRP A 236 -10.07 -11.64 6.55
N VAL A 237 -10.95 -11.82 5.57
CA VAL A 237 -12.36 -11.40 5.67
C VAL A 237 -13.04 -12.14 6.83
N ILE A 238 -12.88 -13.46 6.93
CA ILE A 238 -13.47 -14.25 8.03
C ILE A 238 -12.92 -13.79 9.38
N ALA A 239 -11.62 -13.61 9.49
CA ALA A 239 -10.99 -13.12 10.72
C ALA A 239 -11.55 -11.76 11.12
N THR A 240 -11.67 -10.82 10.17
CA THR A 240 -12.22 -9.47 10.41
C THR A 240 -13.68 -9.52 10.85
N VAL A 241 -14.53 -10.27 10.13
CA VAL A 241 -15.95 -10.42 10.51
C VAL A 241 -16.10 -11.03 11.90
N SER A 242 -15.27 -12.03 12.23
CA SER A 242 -15.25 -12.63 13.57
C SER A 242 -14.85 -11.64 14.65
N SER A 243 -13.84 -10.80 14.39
CA SER A 243 -13.42 -9.71 15.29
C SER A 243 -14.55 -8.70 15.49
N CYS A 244 -15.24 -8.30 14.42
CA CYS A 244 -16.38 -7.37 14.49
C CYS A 244 -17.54 -7.95 15.30
N LEU A 245 -17.87 -9.23 15.12
CA LEU A 245 -18.92 -9.91 15.89
C LEU A 245 -18.56 -9.97 17.37
N PHE A 246 -17.32 -10.30 17.70
CA PHE A 246 -16.83 -10.31 19.07
C PHE A 246 -16.94 -8.92 19.70
N ALA A 247 -16.45 -7.87 19.02
CA ALA A 247 -16.47 -6.50 19.51
C ALA A 247 -17.88 -5.91 19.71
N LEU A 248 -18.88 -6.43 19.01
CA LEU A 248 -20.28 -6.00 19.21
C LEU A 248 -20.94 -6.61 20.46
N ASN A 249 -20.39 -7.71 20.98
CA ASN A 249 -20.88 -8.38 22.19
C ASN A 249 -20.24 -7.86 23.48
N ASP A 250 -19.20 -6.99 23.36
CA ASP A 250 -18.54 -6.30 24.46
C ASP A 250 -19.13 -4.90 24.68
#